data_5261d04559b1e8660f0496c9bf4002b9
#
_entry.id   5261d04559b1e8660f0496c9bf4002b9
#
_cell.length_a   1.000
_cell.length_b   1.000
_cell.length_c   1.000
_cell.angle_alpha   90.00
_cell.angle_beta   90.00
_cell.angle_gamma   90.00
#
_symmetry.space_group_name_H-M   'P 1'
#
loop_
_entity.id
_entity.type
_entity.pdbx_description
1 polymer ?
#
loop_
_entity_poly.entity_id
_entity_poly.type
_entity_poly.pdbx_seq_one_letter_code
_entity_poly.pdbx_strand_id
1 'polypeptide(L)'
;ALTSEEEITEYLEGAAAVCQIYSGYGIIKKKETYGCIWELEGANEDFSWSLQYLRKNNDEDTNENQTAIKNDNMCEGLISWRFAGDWSEEMQRIYEKKERLEKYSQSQSKLCLELIGSWPQLMTKEQIDECAKKMINKAGASLVSAKGQDNLQLYYGYGEKLGEVIRFQNERSNINLLYRVNGEKTICILGFPTVQWDD
;
A
#
# COMPACT_ATOMS: atom_id res chain seq x y z
N ALA A 1 20.46 -9.99 -0.04
CA ALA A 1 19.89 -9.08 0.97
C ALA A 1 20.93 -8.00 1.27
N LEU A 2 20.49 -6.75 1.42
CA LEU A 2 21.36 -5.64 1.79
C LEU A 2 21.73 -5.79 3.28
N THR A 3 23.02 -5.71 3.59
CA THR A 3 23.52 -6.06 4.92
C THR A 3 23.95 -4.86 5.75
N SER A 4 24.35 -3.76 5.11
CA SER A 4 24.77 -2.53 5.76
C SER A 4 23.79 -1.38 5.54
N GLU A 5 23.87 -0.35 6.37
CA GLU A 5 23.10 0.88 6.18
C GLU A 5 23.51 1.63 4.92
N GLU A 6 24.78 1.57 4.59
CA GLU A 6 25.34 2.20 3.39
C GLU A 6 24.78 1.56 2.11
N GLU A 7 24.74 0.23 2.03
CA GLU A 7 24.10 -0.49 0.93
C GLU A 7 22.62 -0.17 0.78
N ILE A 8 21.89 -0.03 1.91
CA ILE A 8 20.46 0.33 1.90
C ILE A 8 20.28 1.76 1.40
N THR A 9 21.13 2.68 1.86
CA THR A 9 21.13 4.08 1.43
C THR A 9 21.34 4.19 -0.08
N GLU A 10 22.43 3.59 -0.58
CA GLU A 10 22.75 3.56 -2.01
C GLU A 10 21.61 2.93 -2.84
N TYR A 11 21.00 1.87 -2.32
CA TYR A 11 19.86 1.22 -2.99
C TYR A 11 18.65 2.14 -3.09
N LEU A 12 18.26 2.84 -2.01
CA LEU A 12 17.13 3.75 -2.01
C LEU A 12 17.38 4.97 -2.91
N GLU A 13 18.58 5.53 -2.88
CA GLU A 13 18.97 6.63 -3.76
C GLU A 13 18.97 6.20 -5.23
N GLY A 14 19.50 5.01 -5.53
CA GLY A 14 19.47 4.42 -6.87
C GLY A 14 18.03 4.17 -7.35
N ALA A 15 17.16 3.63 -6.49
CA ALA A 15 15.76 3.42 -6.80
C ALA A 15 15.02 4.76 -7.07
N ALA A 16 15.30 5.80 -6.29
CA ALA A 16 14.78 7.14 -6.52
C ALA A 16 15.24 7.71 -7.87
N ALA A 17 16.52 7.55 -8.20
CA ALA A 17 17.08 8.03 -9.45
C ALA A 17 16.43 7.36 -10.68
N VAL A 18 16.28 6.02 -10.69
CA VAL A 18 15.65 5.32 -11.82
C VAL A 18 14.16 5.64 -11.96
N CYS A 19 13.50 5.98 -10.86
CA CYS A 19 12.13 6.46 -10.86
C CYS A 19 12.02 7.94 -11.23
N GLN A 20 13.14 8.64 -11.45
CA GLN A 20 13.17 10.09 -11.68
C GLN A 20 12.51 10.88 -10.55
N ILE A 21 12.78 10.46 -9.32
CA ILE A 21 12.31 11.11 -8.13
C ILE A 21 13.47 11.93 -7.58
N TYR A 22 13.27 13.23 -7.46
CA TYR A 22 14.28 14.11 -6.88
C TYR A 22 13.99 14.28 -5.39
N SER A 23 14.89 13.80 -4.55
CA SER A 23 14.76 13.95 -3.11
C SER A 23 15.26 15.33 -2.67
N GLY A 24 14.41 16.06 -1.98
CA GLY A 24 14.85 17.23 -1.18
C GLY A 24 15.27 16.84 0.24
N TYR A 25 15.12 15.58 0.64
CA TYR A 25 15.26 15.11 2.01
C TYR A 25 16.21 13.93 2.09
N GLY A 26 16.96 13.84 3.20
CA GLY A 26 17.83 12.71 3.49
C GLY A 26 17.05 11.47 3.92
N ILE A 27 17.75 10.35 3.94
CA ILE A 27 17.17 9.09 4.41
C ILE A 27 17.00 9.12 5.92
N ILE A 28 15.80 8.78 6.38
CA ILE A 28 15.44 8.66 7.80
C ILE A 28 15.41 7.18 8.16
N LYS A 29 16.12 6.80 9.22
CA LYS A 29 16.03 5.46 9.80
C LYS A 29 15.10 5.49 11.01
N LYS A 30 14.06 4.67 10.96
CA LYS A 30 13.12 4.45 12.07
C LYS A 30 13.31 3.03 12.61
N LYS A 31 13.35 2.90 13.92
CA LYS A 31 13.41 1.60 14.59
C LYS A 31 12.01 1.24 15.05
N GLU A 32 11.49 0.12 14.54
CA GLU A 32 10.17 -0.40 14.87
C GLU A 32 10.29 -1.71 15.67
N THR A 33 9.18 -2.14 16.28
CA THR A 33 9.13 -3.37 17.09
C THR A 33 9.53 -4.61 16.30
N TYR A 34 9.19 -4.64 15.01
CA TYR A 34 9.40 -5.77 14.10
C TYR A 34 10.62 -5.63 13.19
N GLY A 35 11.37 -4.52 13.29
CA GLY A 35 12.54 -4.31 12.44
C GLY A 35 13.03 -2.87 12.37
N CYS A 36 13.77 -2.57 11.31
CA CYS A 36 14.20 -1.23 10.98
C CYS A 36 13.63 -0.81 9.63
N ILE A 37 13.15 0.41 9.54
CA ILE A 37 12.68 1.04 8.31
C ILE A 37 13.66 2.15 7.95
N TRP A 38 14.12 2.16 6.70
CA TRP A 38 14.81 3.29 6.09
C TRP A 38 13.84 3.92 5.11
N GLU A 39 13.66 5.21 5.22
CA GLU A 39 12.67 5.96 4.44
C GLU A 39 13.32 7.14 3.76
N LEU A 40 13.05 7.28 2.48
CA LEU A 40 13.39 8.42 1.66
C LEU A 40 12.09 9.05 1.17
N GLU A 41 11.88 10.31 1.49
CA GLU A 41 10.63 11.03 1.19
C GLU A 41 10.90 12.24 0.30
N GLY A 42 9.87 12.65 -0.43
CA GLY A 42 9.87 13.91 -1.17
C GLY A 42 8.45 14.36 -1.50
N ALA A 43 8.32 15.65 -1.74
CA ALA A 43 7.05 16.25 -2.12
C ALA A 43 7.26 17.50 -2.97
N ASN A 44 6.27 17.82 -3.79
CA ASN A 44 6.05 19.12 -4.41
C ASN A 44 4.59 19.55 -4.19
N GLU A 45 4.11 20.61 -4.85
CA GLU A 45 2.76 21.14 -4.64
C GLU A 45 1.65 20.13 -4.93
N ASP A 46 1.85 19.25 -5.93
CA ASP A 46 0.83 18.33 -6.42
C ASP A 46 1.10 16.87 -6.10
N PHE A 47 2.29 16.55 -5.62
CA PHE A 47 2.77 15.18 -5.54
C PHE A 47 3.66 14.93 -4.33
N SER A 48 3.38 13.86 -3.59
CA SER A 48 4.24 13.35 -2.55
C SER A 48 4.55 11.88 -2.76
N TRP A 49 5.72 11.44 -2.33
CA TRP A 49 6.18 10.07 -2.47
C TRP A 49 7.04 9.67 -1.27
N SER A 50 7.07 8.40 -0.98
CA SER A 50 8.03 7.79 -0.08
C SER A 50 8.55 6.46 -0.62
N LEU A 51 9.82 6.21 -0.40
CA LEU A 51 10.47 4.92 -0.60
C LEU A 51 10.84 4.38 0.77
N GLN A 52 10.41 3.17 1.07
CA GLN A 52 10.72 2.52 2.32
C GLN A 52 11.41 1.19 2.06
N TYR A 53 12.42 0.90 2.85
CA TYR A 53 13.08 -0.38 2.91
C TYR A 53 12.93 -0.94 4.32
N LEU A 54 12.23 -2.07 4.43
CA LEU A 54 11.99 -2.75 5.70
C LEU A 54 12.93 -3.95 5.84
N ARG A 55 13.72 -3.96 6.91
CA ARG A 55 14.48 -5.14 7.35
C ARG A 55 13.87 -5.67 8.64
N LYS A 56 13.23 -6.84 8.57
CA LYS A 56 12.66 -7.50 9.75
C LYS A 56 13.76 -7.98 10.69
N ASN A 57 13.52 -7.88 11.99
CA ASN A 57 14.38 -8.55 12.97
C ASN A 57 14.20 -10.05 12.82
N ASN A 58 15.30 -10.80 12.70
CA ASN A 58 15.24 -12.23 12.89
C ASN A 58 15.03 -12.44 14.41
N ASP A 59 13.86 -12.92 14.81
CA ASP A 59 13.62 -13.36 16.18
C ASP A 59 14.54 -14.55 16.45
N GLU A 60 15.72 -14.29 17.01
CA GLU A 60 16.64 -15.32 17.51
C GLU A 60 16.15 -16.01 18.80
N ASP A 61 14.96 -15.68 19.28
CA ASP A 61 14.42 -16.19 20.54
C ASP A 61 13.10 -16.95 20.37
N THR A 62 13.12 -18.14 19.74
CA THR A 62 12.12 -19.16 20.06
C THR A 62 12.65 -20.58 19.79
N ASN A 63 12.98 -21.28 20.88
CA ASN A 63 12.98 -22.75 21.04
C ASN A 63 13.76 -23.62 20.05
N GLU A 64 14.82 -24.24 20.56
CA GLU A 64 15.77 -25.18 19.96
C GLU A 64 15.16 -26.46 19.30
N ASN A 65 13.88 -26.58 19.01
CA ASN A 65 13.28 -27.81 18.50
C ASN A 65 12.40 -27.72 17.26
N GLN A 66 12.50 -26.66 16.47
CA GLN A 66 11.92 -26.69 15.13
C GLN A 66 13.03 -26.49 14.11
N THR A 67 13.17 -27.47 13.22
CA THR A 67 13.91 -27.35 11.94
C THR A 67 13.30 -26.20 11.14
N ALA A 68 13.61 -24.99 11.58
CA ALA A 68 13.23 -23.76 10.88
C ALA A 68 13.95 -23.80 9.54
N ILE A 69 13.19 -23.94 8.47
CA ILE A 69 13.60 -23.48 7.16
C ILE A 69 14.11 -22.06 7.39
N LYS A 70 15.42 -21.85 7.25
CA LYS A 70 16.01 -20.52 7.22
C LYS A 70 15.37 -19.77 6.07
N ASN A 71 14.28 -19.08 6.36
CA ASN A 71 13.76 -18.08 5.45
C ASN A 71 14.83 -16.97 5.43
N ASP A 72 15.57 -16.93 4.34
CA ASP A 72 16.49 -15.85 4.02
C ASP A 72 15.80 -14.52 4.32
N ASN A 73 16.54 -13.62 4.96
CA ASN A 73 16.14 -12.26 5.33
C ASN A 73 15.24 -11.64 4.24
N MET A 74 13.94 -11.76 4.40
CA MET A 74 13.01 -11.12 3.47
C MET A 74 13.05 -9.62 3.76
N CYS A 75 13.71 -8.90 2.86
CA CYS A 75 13.64 -7.46 2.83
C CYS A 75 12.45 -7.09 1.95
N GLU A 76 11.53 -6.35 2.47
CA GLU A 76 10.41 -5.81 1.72
C GLU A 76 10.68 -4.33 1.44
N GLY A 77 10.68 -3.94 0.17
CA GLY A 77 10.68 -2.55 -0.23
C GLY A 77 9.26 -2.10 -0.54
N LEU A 78 8.85 -0.98 0.02
CA LEU A 78 7.56 -0.35 -0.26
C LEU A 78 7.81 1.02 -0.92
N ILE A 79 7.11 1.29 -2.02
CA ILE A 79 7.07 2.60 -2.63
C ILE A 79 5.64 3.10 -2.55
N SER A 80 5.47 4.24 -1.93
CA SER A 80 4.20 4.92 -1.78
C SER A 80 4.19 6.21 -2.59
N TRP A 81 3.12 6.44 -3.32
CA TRP A 81 2.89 7.64 -4.11
C TRP A 81 1.57 8.26 -3.70
N ARG A 82 1.57 9.55 -3.46
CA ARG A 82 0.34 10.32 -3.29
C ARG A 82 0.27 11.37 -4.38
N PHE A 83 -0.87 11.47 -5.03
CA PHE A 83 -1.12 12.39 -6.11
C PHE A 83 -2.49 13.08 -5.94
N ALA A 84 -2.52 14.38 -6.17
CA ALA A 84 -3.74 15.17 -6.22
C ALA A 84 -3.82 15.88 -7.59
N GLY A 85 -4.72 15.44 -8.48
CA GLY A 85 -4.86 16.00 -9.82
C GLY A 85 -5.53 15.05 -10.81
N ASP A 86 -5.31 15.26 -12.12
CA ASP A 86 -5.77 14.35 -13.15
C ASP A 86 -4.91 13.08 -13.17
N TRP A 87 -5.47 12.02 -12.63
CA TRP A 87 -4.75 10.80 -12.40
C TRP A 87 -4.61 9.89 -13.63
N SER A 88 -5.30 10.16 -14.73
CA SER A 88 -5.22 9.36 -15.95
C SER A 88 -3.83 9.42 -16.60
N GLU A 89 -3.22 10.60 -16.64
CA GLU A 89 -1.84 10.78 -17.10
C GLU A 89 -0.83 10.21 -16.10
N GLU A 90 -1.10 10.36 -14.80
CA GLU A 90 -0.20 9.91 -13.75
C GLU A 90 -0.14 8.39 -13.62
N MET A 91 -1.24 7.68 -13.90
CA MET A 91 -1.24 6.21 -13.92
C MET A 91 -0.23 5.64 -14.93
N GLN A 92 -0.14 6.21 -16.12
CA GLN A 92 0.86 5.76 -17.10
C GLN A 92 2.28 5.96 -16.57
N ARG A 93 2.56 7.11 -15.97
CA ARG A 93 3.86 7.41 -15.33
C ARG A 93 4.19 6.45 -14.18
N ILE A 94 3.18 6.06 -13.38
CA ILE A 94 3.36 5.07 -12.29
C ILE A 94 3.76 3.72 -12.86
N TYR A 95 3.12 3.24 -13.94
CA TYR A 95 3.49 2.00 -14.59
C TYR A 95 4.91 2.03 -15.16
N GLU A 96 5.31 3.12 -15.83
CA GLU A 96 6.67 3.28 -16.34
C GLU A 96 7.71 3.26 -15.20
N LYS A 97 7.41 3.90 -14.07
CA LYS A 97 8.27 3.90 -12.89
C LYS A 97 8.35 2.52 -12.25
N LYS A 98 7.22 1.80 -12.19
CA LYS A 98 7.18 0.40 -11.73
C LYS A 98 8.10 -0.49 -12.57
N GLU A 99 8.01 -0.43 -13.89
CA GLU A 99 8.88 -1.22 -14.79
C GLU A 99 10.37 -0.90 -14.60
N ARG A 100 10.72 0.38 -14.46
CA ARG A 100 12.10 0.81 -14.19
C ARG A 100 12.60 0.25 -12.86
N LEU A 101 11.77 0.31 -11.82
CA LEU A 101 12.11 -0.22 -10.51
C LEU A 101 12.30 -1.74 -10.53
N GLU A 102 11.40 -2.48 -11.17
CA GLU A 102 11.53 -3.93 -11.33
C GLU A 102 12.82 -4.32 -12.05
N LYS A 103 13.18 -3.56 -13.08
CA LYS A 103 14.45 -3.76 -13.80
C LYS A 103 15.66 -3.44 -12.92
N TYR A 104 15.58 -2.39 -12.12
CA TYR A 104 16.65 -2.00 -11.20
C TYR A 104 16.82 -3.00 -10.06
N SER A 105 15.74 -3.39 -9.42
CA SER A 105 15.75 -4.33 -8.28
C SER A 105 15.90 -5.79 -8.69
N GLN A 106 15.80 -6.11 -9.99
CA GLN A 106 15.74 -7.47 -10.53
C GLN A 106 14.67 -8.34 -9.84
N SER A 107 13.59 -7.71 -9.43
CA SER A 107 12.47 -8.35 -8.72
C SER A 107 11.14 -7.91 -9.31
N GLN A 108 10.11 -8.74 -9.13
CA GLN A 108 8.75 -8.35 -9.46
C GLN A 108 8.17 -7.52 -8.31
N SER A 109 7.50 -6.43 -8.66
CA SER A 109 6.78 -5.61 -7.71
C SER A 109 5.28 -5.82 -7.81
N LYS A 110 4.58 -5.64 -6.69
CA LYS A 110 3.12 -5.59 -6.64
C LYS A 110 2.68 -4.14 -6.63
N LEU A 111 1.71 -3.81 -7.47
CA LEU A 111 1.11 -2.48 -7.46
C LEU A 111 -0.14 -2.53 -6.58
N CYS A 112 -0.13 -1.74 -5.52
CA CYS A 112 -1.32 -1.42 -4.75
C CYS A 112 -1.74 0.00 -5.11
N LEU A 113 -3.02 0.19 -5.42
CA LEU A 113 -3.59 1.49 -5.74
C LEU A 113 -4.60 1.85 -4.67
N GLU A 114 -4.49 3.04 -4.11
CA GLU A 114 -5.46 3.60 -3.20
C GLU A 114 -6.00 4.91 -3.73
N LEU A 115 -7.34 5.02 -3.78
CA LEU A 115 -8.05 6.22 -4.14
C LEU A 115 -8.78 6.74 -2.91
N ILE A 116 -8.44 7.95 -2.49
CA ILE A 116 -9.04 8.57 -1.31
C ILE A 116 -10.04 9.63 -1.75
N GLY A 117 -11.26 9.51 -1.27
CA GLY A 117 -12.33 10.48 -1.49
C GLY A 117 -12.98 10.89 -0.17
N SER A 118 -13.66 12.03 -0.18
CA SER A 118 -14.43 12.48 0.99
C SER A 118 -15.75 13.12 0.58
N TRP A 119 -16.76 12.93 1.41
CA TRP A 119 -18.02 13.65 1.35
C TRP A 119 -18.08 14.67 2.48
N PRO A 120 -18.49 15.91 2.21
CA PRO A 120 -18.56 16.97 3.22
C PRO A 120 -19.75 16.79 4.19
N GLN A 121 -20.39 15.64 4.19
CA GLN A 121 -21.51 15.29 5.04
C GLN A 121 -21.33 13.90 5.65
N LEU A 122 -21.98 13.68 6.78
CA LEU A 122 -22.05 12.37 7.39
C LEU A 122 -23.00 11.49 6.58
N MET A 123 -22.50 10.34 6.15
CA MET A 123 -23.33 9.31 5.53
C MET A 123 -23.86 8.35 6.60
N THR A 124 -25.12 7.95 6.47
CA THR A 124 -25.66 6.86 7.29
C THR A 124 -25.06 5.53 6.83
N LYS A 125 -25.18 4.51 7.68
CA LYS A 125 -24.72 3.17 7.34
C LYS A 125 -25.36 2.66 6.05
N GLU A 126 -26.66 2.87 5.88
CA GLU A 126 -27.41 2.45 4.69
C GLU A 126 -26.90 3.15 3.41
N GLN A 127 -26.57 4.44 3.51
CA GLN A 127 -25.98 5.19 2.41
C GLN A 127 -24.58 4.67 2.06
N ILE A 128 -23.77 4.35 3.08
CA ILE A 128 -22.43 3.76 2.89
C ILE A 128 -22.58 2.38 2.24
N ASP A 129 -23.47 1.51 2.72
CA ASP A 129 -23.72 0.17 2.18
C ASP A 129 -24.12 0.23 0.69
N GLU A 130 -25.02 1.15 0.34
CA GLU A 130 -25.45 1.34 -1.05
C GLU A 130 -24.32 1.86 -1.94
N CYS A 131 -23.58 2.85 -1.45
CA CYS A 131 -22.45 3.44 -2.18
C CYS A 131 -21.35 2.39 -2.42
N ALA A 132 -20.98 1.62 -1.40
CA ALA A 132 -19.97 0.56 -1.51
C ALA A 132 -20.38 -0.50 -2.54
N LYS A 133 -21.61 -0.98 -2.50
CA LYS A 133 -22.12 -1.94 -3.50
C LYS A 133 -22.07 -1.36 -4.92
N LYS A 134 -22.47 -0.10 -5.10
CA LYS A 134 -22.41 0.57 -6.41
C LYS A 134 -20.96 0.69 -6.92
N MET A 135 -20.02 1.07 -6.07
CA MET A 135 -18.62 1.22 -6.45
C MET A 135 -17.99 -0.12 -6.84
N ILE A 136 -18.19 -1.17 -6.02
CA ILE A 136 -17.70 -2.52 -6.30
C ILE A 136 -18.28 -3.04 -7.62
N ASN A 137 -19.58 -2.89 -7.84
CA ASN A 137 -20.24 -3.32 -9.08
C ASN A 137 -19.73 -2.54 -10.31
N LYS A 138 -19.52 -1.22 -10.20
CA LYS A 138 -18.95 -0.41 -11.27
C LYS A 138 -17.52 -0.79 -11.63
N ALA A 139 -16.75 -1.27 -10.66
CA ALA A 139 -15.43 -1.83 -10.88
C ALA A 139 -15.44 -3.21 -11.55
N GLY A 140 -16.60 -3.78 -11.83
CA GLY A 140 -16.74 -5.12 -12.42
C GLY A 140 -16.52 -6.25 -11.41
N ALA A 141 -16.72 -5.98 -10.13
CA ALA A 141 -16.59 -6.93 -9.04
C ALA A 141 -17.94 -7.23 -8.36
N SER A 142 -17.99 -8.29 -7.60
CA SER A 142 -19.09 -8.64 -6.70
C SER A 142 -18.68 -8.47 -5.26
N LEU A 143 -19.58 -8.01 -4.41
CA LEU A 143 -19.36 -7.94 -2.97
C LEU A 143 -19.24 -9.35 -2.40
N VAL A 144 -18.15 -9.59 -1.68
CA VAL A 144 -17.83 -10.88 -1.04
C VAL A 144 -18.16 -10.83 0.45
N SER A 145 -17.72 -9.76 1.12
CA SER A 145 -17.87 -9.61 2.57
C SER A 145 -17.98 -8.14 2.95
N ALA A 146 -18.67 -7.88 4.05
CA ALA A 146 -18.73 -6.57 4.67
C ALA A 146 -18.55 -6.71 6.17
N LYS A 147 -17.71 -5.86 6.75
CA LYS A 147 -17.41 -5.79 8.18
C LYS A 147 -17.47 -4.35 8.63
N GLY A 148 -17.88 -4.12 9.84
CA GLY A 148 -17.89 -2.75 10.34
C GLY A 148 -18.19 -2.72 11.83
N GLN A 149 -17.65 -1.68 12.44
CA GLN A 149 -17.91 -1.36 13.83
C GLN A 149 -17.95 0.17 13.94
N ASP A 150 -19.01 0.68 14.55
CA ASP A 150 -19.24 2.10 14.82
C ASP A 150 -19.04 2.99 13.56
N ASN A 151 -17.99 3.79 13.56
CA ASN A 151 -17.67 4.76 12.52
C ASN A 151 -16.78 4.22 11.39
N LEU A 152 -16.51 2.90 11.38
CA LEU A 152 -15.66 2.25 10.41
C LEU A 152 -16.41 1.13 9.70
N GLN A 153 -16.46 1.18 8.36
CA GLN A 153 -17.07 0.13 7.55
C GLN A 153 -16.08 -0.32 6.47
N LEU A 154 -15.90 -1.63 6.34
CA LEU A 154 -14.97 -2.25 5.42
C LEU A 154 -15.72 -3.25 4.52
N TYR A 155 -15.54 -3.13 3.21
CA TYR A 155 -16.17 -3.96 2.20
C TYR A 155 -15.10 -4.62 1.34
N TYR A 156 -15.27 -5.91 1.08
CA TYR A 156 -14.40 -6.71 0.25
C TYR A 156 -15.15 -7.15 -1.00
N GLY A 157 -14.56 -6.95 -2.15
CA GLY A 157 -15.09 -7.39 -3.42
C GLY A 157 -14.10 -8.23 -4.20
N TYR A 158 -14.63 -9.03 -5.12
CA TYR A 158 -13.84 -9.83 -6.04
C TYR A 158 -14.34 -9.66 -7.47
N GLY A 159 -13.42 -9.37 -8.39
CA GLY A 159 -13.66 -9.32 -9.82
C GLY A 159 -12.57 -10.07 -10.58
N GLU A 160 -12.93 -11.00 -11.45
CA GLU A 160 -11.96 -11.84 -12.19
C GLU A 160 -10.96 -11.02 -13.03
N LYS A 161 -11.35 -9.81 -13.44
CA LYS A 161 -10.55 -8.92 -14.30
C LYS A 161 -9.74 -7.88 -13.55
N LEU A 162 -9.81 -7.83 -12.23
CA LEU A 162 -9.18 -6.77 -11.42
C LEU A 162 -7.72 -7.05 -11.01
N GLY A 163 -7.12 -8.08 -11.58
CA GLY A 163 -5.71 -8.39 -11.33
C GLY A 163 -5.45 -9.19 -10.06
N GLU A 164 -4.44 -8.79 -9.29
CA GLU A 164 -3.97 -9.57 -8.14
C GLU A 164 -5.06 -9.82 -7.08
N VAL A 165 -4.99 -10.98 -6.46
CA VAL A 165 -5.96 -11.45 -5.47
C VAL A 165 -5.28 -11.63 -4.13
N ILE A 166 -5.85 -11.05 -3.10
CA ILE A 166 -5.50 -11.37 -1.72
C ILE A 166 -6.50 -12.37 -1.14
N ARG A 167 -6.06 -13.15 -0.16
CA ARG A 167 -6.92 -14.02 0.64
C ARG A 167 -7.09 -13.43 2.01
N PHE A 168 -8.34 -13.17 2.36
CA PHE A 168 -8.71 -12.71 3.69
C PHE A 168 -9.73 -13.68 4.29
N GLN A 169 -9.39 -14.33 5.41
CA GLN A 169 -10.25 -15.31 6.09
C GLN A 169 -10.87 -16.37 5.15
N ASN A 170 -10.06 -16.95 4.26
CA ASN A 170 -10.45 -17.91 3.21
C ASN A 170 -11.27 -17.34 2.03
N GLU A 171 -11.62 -16.08 2.03
CA GLU A 171 -12.28 -15.43 0.90
C GLU A 171 -11.25 -14.77 -0.03
N ARG A 172 -11.59 -14.72 -1.32
CA ARG A 172 -10.76 -14.04 -2.33
C ARG A 172 -11.26 -12.62 -2.49
N SER A 173 -10.34 -11.65 -2.44
CA SER A 173 -10.65 -10.24 -2.68
C SER A 173 -9.56 -9.59 -3.53
N ASN A 174 -9.93 -8.64 -4.37
CA ASN A 174 -9.00 -7.80 -5.12
C ASN A 174 -9.48 -6.35 -5.28
N ILE A 175 -10.51 -6.00 -4.55
CA ILE A 175 -10.99 -4.63 -4.36
C ILE A 175 -11.55 -4.48 -2.95
N ASN A 176 -11.13 -3.44 -2.25
CA ASN A 176 -11.60 -3.14 -0.91
C ASN A 176 -12.02 -1.69 -0.80
N LEU A 177 -13.04 -1.45 -0.02
CA LEU A 177 -13.53 -0.11 0.31
C LEU A 177 -13.56 0.04 1.81
N LEU A 178 -12.94 1.09 2.28
CA LEU A 178 -12.99 1.50 3.65
C LEU A 178 -13.73 2.82 3.75
N TYR A 179 -14.73 2.88 4.60
CA TYR A 179 -15.42 4.11 4.97
C TYR A 179 -15.14 4.43 6.44
N ARG A 180 -14.74 5.65 6.68
CA ARG A 180 -14.55 6.19 8.03
C ARG A 180 -15.37 7.45 8.19
N VAL A 181 -16.26 7.45 9.19
CA VAL A 181 -16.98 8.64 9.62
C VAL A 181 -16.12 9.38 10.63
N ASN A 182 -15.68 10.58 10.31
CA ASN A 182 -14.84 11.39 11.17
C ASN A 182 -15.45 12.77 11.39
N GLY A 183 -16.12 12.93 12.54
CA GLY A 183 -16.73 14.19 12.94
C GLY A 183 -17.76 14.70 11.96
N GLU A 184 -17.36 15.55 11.01
CA GLU A 184 -18.25 16.24 10.09
C GLU A 184 -18.30 15.66 8.69
N LYS A 185 -17.41 14.69 8.37
CA LYS A 185 -17.28 14.14 7.02
C LYS A 185 -17.16 12.62 7.00
N THR A 186 -17.50 12.05 5.84
CA THR A 186 -17.26 10.65 5.55
C THR A 186 -16.08 10.55 4.58
N ILE A 187 -15.07 9.76 4.95
CA ILE A 187 -13.90 9.45 4.12
C ILE A 187 -14.07 8.05 3.55
N CYS A 188 -13.76 7.88 2.28
CA CYS A 188 -13.71 6.58 1.61
C CYS A 188 -12.30 6.36 1.06
N ILE A 189 -11.76 5.18 1.30
CA ILE A 189 -10.53 4.70 0.67
C ILE A 189 -10.87 3.46 -0.14
N LEU A 190 -10.61 3.52 -1.45
CA LEU A 190 -10.77 2.40 -2.37
C LEU A 190 -9.40 1.83 -2.68
N GLY A 191 -9.17 0.57 -2.36
CA GLY A 191 -7.90 -0.12 -2.57
C GLY A 191 -7.96 -1.26 -3.59
N PHE A 192 -6.90 -1.42 -4.38
CA PHE A 192 -6.64 -2.52 -5.30
C PHE A 192 -5.21 -3.05 -5.09
N PRO A 193 -4.95 -4.30 -4.74
CA PRO A 193 -5.93 -5.32 -4.34
C PRO A 193 -6.46 -5.14 -2.93
N THR A 194 -5.88 -4.25 -2.14
CA THR A 194 -6.26 -3.99 -0.75
C THR A 194 -5.96 -2.56 -0.34
N VAL A 195 -6.62 -2.09 0.70
CA VAL A 195 -6.27 -0.86 1.42
C VAL A 195 -5.14 -1.21 2.38
N GLN A 196 -4.06 -0.44 2.34
CA GLN A 196 -3.02 -0.49 3.37
C GLN A 196 -3.42 0.46 4.49
N TRP A 197 -3.55 -0.08 5.68
CA TRP A 197 -3.78 0.72 6.89
C TRP A 197 -2.46 0.99 7.59
N ASP A 198 -2.19 2.26 7.77
CA ASP A 198 -1.32 2.71 8.84
C ASP A 198 -2.24 3.16 9.99
N ASP A 199 -2.15 2.46 11.13
CA ASP A 199 -2.85 2.80 12.37
C ASP A 199 -2.37 4.13 12.96
#